data_34f9eab0166a80ce0066570447df48d1
#
_entry.id   34f9eab0166a80ce0066570447df48d1
#
_cell.length_a   1.000
_cell.length_b   1.000
_cell.length_c   1.000
_cell.angle_alpha   90.00
_cell.angle_beta   90.00
_cell.angle_gamma   90.00
#
_symmetry.space_group_name_H-M   'P 1'
#
loop_
_entity.id
_entity.type
_entity.pdbx_description
1 polymer ?
#
loop_
_entity_poly.entity_id
_entity_poly.type
_entity_poly.pdbx_seq_one_letter_code
_entity_poly.pdbx_strand_id
1 'polypeptide(L)'
;MATETTLWDINDKRPEKTIYVPEGTENEQIISTLMHGYGFSKLQEAAYGVRETFKKYKLVALDKDGKKYEPAPITLMLSNKKKLKKDYAAFLAIMKHTNNFSLYYDEWSKPVKELFKQTAANHYILHTDATKILGEPSITESRYFWDAPKINQKLGNWYGTKEAKAPIPNKNTYGRSNYYLELADKSYYVKTLPILFPELMNIEKCEELPDAEAYKTYSGENTIFTVVPIMSSLFDSGQLNLGRNKLPASELKKKSKLLNLPEFFTDGNKYFSNICASFVLNFYTIYCMDLYNNDLTENQDLLKDLFKNLDEMQEYLMPVLLPHITGFRKNMFDYCSCGYQINVLQSVLKEFHKEGWLPIDKLLFHCRVSPKNTESQFLLLYYSDLLKANFCNEYDGKELFCDDTIQELTYPYLKAALFMMAAFGFVEIAYKEKPDEGATSYYDTLAYVRLTNLGLYALGIKRKYVRTKEADIHYFELDTERLIIKSLVDNNPYESLLGNMATAISKKMYKVSYESFLNGCEKLQDINSKIDFFKEYISSQDLPDNWAKFFNDIKKRCKPMKAPKKKYSLLQIPTDDKELQHIILTDPTIRKYTLKAEGFILL
;
A
#
# COMPACT_ATOMS: atom_id res chain seq x y z
N MET A 1 -55.61 -14.89 36.45
CA MET A 1 -54.99 -14.48 35.16
C MET A 1 -54.24 -13.19 35.44
N ALA A 2 -52.92 -13.26 35.55
CA ALA A 2 -52.12 -12.05 35.69
C ALA A 2 -52.07 -11.41 34.31
N THR A 3 -52.62 -10.23 34.22
CA THR A 3 -52.52 -9.36 33.03
C THR A 3 -51.05 -9.16 32.71
N GLU A 4 -50.61 -9.59 31.56
CA GLU A 4 -49.26 -9.30 31.03
C GLU A 4 -49.13 -7.77 30.95
N THR A 5 -48.41 -7.16 31.89
CA THR A 5 -48.05 -5.74 31.84
C THR A 5 -47.05 -5.61 30.71
N THR A 6 -47.46 -5.20 29.55
CA THR A 6 -46.59 -4.88 28.43
C THR A 6 -45.90 -3.56 28.71
N LEU A 7 -44.66 -3.38 28.24
CA LEU A 7 -43.93 -2.09 28.28
C LEU A 7 -44.70 -0.95 27.57
N TRP A 8 -45.79 -1.27 26.92
CA TRP A 8 -46.64 -0.42 26.08
C TRP A 8 -47.97 -0.05 26.73
N ASP A 9 -48.11 -0.24 28.06
CA ASP A 9 -49.31 0.14 28.77
C ASP A 9 -49.57 1.65 28.63
N ILE A 10 -50.82 2.03 28.34
CA ILE A 10 -51.25 3.42 28.11
C ILE A 10 -51.00 4.28 29.39
N ASN A 11 -50.94 3.67 30.55
CA ASN A 11 -50.67 4.33 31.82
C ASN A 11 -49.19 4.39 32.21
N ASP A 12 -48.28 3.92 31.37
CA ASP A 12 -46.85 3.92 31.63
C ASP A 12 -46.29 5.34 31.58
N LYS A 13 -45.97 5.92 32.74
CA LYS A 13 -45.41 7.27 32.87
C LYS A 13 -43.90 7.37 32.63
N ARG A 14 -43.25 6.27 32.27
CA ARG A 14 -41.82 6.30 31.98
C ARG A 14 -41.52 7.12 30.71
N PRO A 15 -40.41 7.84 30.67
CA PRO A 15 -40.05 8.59 29.47
C PRO A 15 -39.87 7.64 28.29
N GLU A 16 -40.42 8.04 27.13
CA GLU A 16 -40.35 7.27 25.90
C GLU A 16 -38.95 7.41 25.26
N LYS A 17 -38.39 6.30 24.76
CA LYS A 17 -37.20 6.25 23.93
C LYS A 17 -37.52 5.49 22.65
N THR A 18 -37.29 6.12 21.50
CA THR A 18 -37.49 5.47 20.19
C THR A 18 -36.33 4.54 19.90
N ILE A 19 -36.64 3.34 19.42
CA ILE A 19 -35.66 2.35 19.00
C ILE A 19 -35.81 2.06 17.51
N TYR A 20 -34.71 1.81 16.87
CA TYR A 20 -34.64 1.30 15.51
C TYR A 20 -34.66 -0.22 15.53
N VAL A 21 -35.49 -0.84 14.68
CA VAL A 21 -35.53 -2.31 14.55
C VAL A 21 -34.92 -2.66 13.19
N PRO A 22 -33.75 -3.33 13.17
CA PRO A 22 -33.10 -3.74 11.93
C PRO A 22 -33.93 -4.81 11.22
N GLU A 23 -33.99 -4.74 9.89
CA GLU A 23 -34.73 -5.67 9.04
C GLU A 23 -33.79 -6.43 8.09
N GLY A 24 -34.24 -7.61 7.63
CA GLY A 24 -33.59 -8.36 6.57
C GLY A 24 -32.21 -8.93 6.92
N THR A 25 -31.34 -8.97 5.94
CA THR A 25 -30.02 -9.64 6.02
C THR A 25 -29.09 -9.03 7.07
N GLU A 26 -29.17 -7.75 7.34
CA GLU A 26 -28.35 -7.09 8.36
C GLU A 26 -28.66 -7.64 9.75
N ASN A 27 -29.94 -7.75 10.10
CA ASN A 27 -30.37 -8.32 11.39
C ASN A 27 -29.94 -9.79 11.52
N GLU A 28 -30.09 -10.57 10.46
CA GLU A 28 -29.71 -11.98 10.44
C GLU A 28 -28.20 -12.16 10.62
N GLN A 29 -27.38 -11.31 10.03
CA GLN A 29 -25.93 -11.31 10.20
C GLN A 29 -25.52 -11.01 11.64
N ILE A 30 -26.11 -10.00 12.27
CA ILE A 30 -25.84 -9.65 13.68
C ILE A 30 -26.24 -10.80 14.59
N ILE A 31 -27.44 -11.38 14.40
CA ILE A 31 -27.90 -12.53 15.18
C ILE A 31 -26.95 -13.73 15.00
N SER A 32 -26.55 -14.04 13.78
CA SER A 32 -25.62 -15.12 13.46
C SER A 32 -24.28 -14.92 14.17
N THR A 33 -23.71 -13.71 14.10
CA THR A 33 -22.47 -13.37 14.76
C THR A 33 -22.56 -13.55 16.28
N LEU A 34 -23.63 -13.05 16.89
CA LEU A 34 -23.88 -13.23 18.33
C LEU A 34 -24.04 -14.70 18.72
N MET A 35 -24.74 -15.48 17.87
CA MET A 35 -24.96 -16.91 18.10
C MET A 35 -23.66 -17.73 18.02
N HIS A 36 -22.75 -17.39 17.12
CA HIS A 36 -21.47 -18.09 16.96
C HIS A 36 -20.44 -17.62 17.99
N GLY A 37 -20.37 -16.32 18.27
CA GLY A 37 -19.36 -15.72 19.14
C GLY A 37 -19.59 -15.96 20.65
N TYR A 38 -20.82 -16.26 21.07
CA TYR A 38 -21.16 -16.34 22.49
C TYR A 38 -21.91 -17.61 22.88
N GLY A 39 -21.59 -18.15 24.07
CA GLY A 39 -22.35 -19.22 24.73
C GLY A 39 -23.71 -18.74 25.25
N PHE A 40 -24.64 -19.69 25.49
CA PHE A 40 -25.99 -19.39 25.99
C PHE A 40 -25.99 -18.51 27.23
N SER A 41 -25.22 -18.86 28.26
CA SER A 41 -25.16 -18.10 29.53
C SER A 41 -24.67 -16.67 29.34
N LYS A 42 -23.70 -16.46 28.46
CA LYS A 42 -23.16 -15.14 28.16
C LYS A 42 -24.18 -14.24 27.45
N LEU A 43 -24.91 -14.78 26.46
CA LEU A 43 -25.99 -14.05 25.79
C LEU A 43 -27.14 -13.72 26.75
N GLN A 44 -27.49 -14.67 27.61
CA GLN A 44 -28.52 -14.49 28.63
C GLN A 44 -28.15 -13.33 29.59
N GLU A 45 -26.92 -13.37 30.15
CA GLU A 45 -26.43 -12.34 31.04
C GLU A 45 -26.40 -10.95 30.39
N ALA A 46 -25.87 -10.88 29.16
CA ALA A 46 -25.84 -9.64 28.41
C ALA A 46 -27.25 -9.08 28.14
N ALA A 47 -28.18 -9.94 27.71
CA ALA A 47 -29.57 -9.53 27.42
C ALA A 47 -30.28 -9.04 28.68
N TYR A 48 -30.10 -9.69 29.84
CA TYR A 48 -30.66 -9.20 31.10
C TYR A 48 -30.01 -7.91 31.56
N GLY A 49 -28.70 -7.74 31.42
CA GLY A 49 -28.04 -6.47 31.70
C GLY A 49 -28.59 -5.31 30.87
N VAL A 50 -28.77 -5.53 29.57
CA VAL A 50 -29.41 -4.55 28.67
C VAL A 50 -30.83 -4.24 29.13
N ARG A 51 -31.64 -5.27 29.37
CA ARG A 51 -33.02 -5.10 29.85
C ARG A 51 -33.09 -4.24 31.11
N GLU A 52 -32.26 -4.51 32.13
CA GLU A 52 -32.28 -3.76 33.37
C GLU A 52 -31.93 -2.28 33.17
N THR A 53 -30.97 -1.97 32.28
CA THR A 53 -30.62 -0.57 31.96
C THR A 53 -31.79 0.20 31.39
N PHE A 54 -32.54 -0.44 30.47
CA PHE A 54 -33.64 0.21 29.80
C PHE A 54 -35.00 0.11 30.53
N LYS A 55 -35.04 -0.56 31.66
CA LYS A 55 -36.26 -0.73 32.47
C LYS A 55 -36.93 0.60 32.89
N LYS A 56 -36.13 1.66 32.98
CA LYS A 56 -36.61 3.01 33.32
C LYS A 56 -37.23 3.76 32.13
N TYR A 57 -37.14 3.23 30.93
CA TYR A 57 -37.72 3.84 29.74
C TYR A 57 -38.85 2.99 29.18
N LYS A 58 -39.80 3.65 28.48
CA LYS A 58 -40.76 3.03 27.60
C LYS A 58 -40.14 3.00 26.20
N LEU A 59 -39.74 1.82 25.72
CA LEU A 59 -39.17 1.67 24.40
C LEU A 59 -40.27 1.69 23.33
N VAL A 60 -40.12 2.55 22.34
CA VAL A 60 -41.06 2.70 21.23
C VAL A 60 -40.36 2.36 19.94
N ALA A 61 -40.76 1.25 19.30
CA ALA A 61 -40.31 0.94 17.96
C ALA A 61 -41.27 1.56 16.95
N LEU A 62 -40.73 2.10 15.89
CA LEU A 62 -41.50 2.63 14.75
C LEU A 62 -41.26 1.75 13.53
N ASP A 63 -42.31 1.48 12.78
CA ASP A 63 -42.20 0.87 11.45
C ASP A 63 -41.82 1.93 10.39
N LYS A 64 -41.72 1.49 9.14
CA LYS A 64 -41.35 2.36 8.00
C LYS A 64 -42.36 3.49 7.76
N ASP A 65 -43.61 3.29 8.20
CA ASP A 65 -44.69 4.26 8.07
C ASP A 65 -44.82 5.15 9.32
N GLY A 66 -43.93 5.02 10.28
CA GLY A 66 -43.92 5.76 11.53
C GLY A 66 -44.94 5.28 12.56
N LYS A 67 -45.56 4.11 12.38
CA LYS A 67 -46.49 3.55 13.35
C LYS A 67 -45.76 2.80 14.44
N LYS A 68 -46.26 2.91 15.67
CA LYS A 68 -45.74 2.19 16.83
C LYS A 68 -46.06 0.70 16.75
N TYR A 69 -45.08 -0.15 17.01
CA TYR A 69 -45.28 -1.59 17.09
C TYR A 69 -44.36 -2.23 18.16
N GLU A 70 -44.72 -3.43 18.56
CA GLU A 70 -43.90 -4.21 19.52
C GLU A 70 -43.12 -5.31 18.79
N PRO A 71 -41.81 -5.17 18.65
CA PRO A 71 -40.99 -6.23 18.08
C PRO A 71 -41.04 -7.50 18.95
N ALA A 72 -41.27 -8.65 18.31
CA ALA A 72 -41.38 -9.94 19.01
C ALA A 72 -40.21 -10.27 19.96
N PRO A 73 -38.92 -9.96 19.63
CA PRO A 73 -37.82 -10.19 20.56
C PRO A 73 -37.92 -9.35 21.86
N ILE A 74 -38.42 -8.12 21.76
CA ILE A 74 -38.59 -7.25 22.94
C ILE A 74 -39.74 -7.77 23.80
N THR A 75 -40.88 -8.06 23.21
CA THR A 75 -42.04 -8.65 23.91
C THR A 75 -41.66 -9.97 24.60
N LEU A 76 -40.92 -10.82 23.90
CA LEU A 76 -40.47 -12.10 24.46
C LEU A 76 -39.53 -11.90 25.67
N MET A 77 -38.60 -10.90 25.61
CA MET A 77 -37.71 -10.61 26.73
C MET A 77 -38.43 -10.14 27.99
N LEU A 78 -39.61 -9.58 27.86
CA LEU A 78 -40.44 -9.14 28.98
C LEU A 78 -41.34 -10.25 29.55
N SER A 79 -41.56 -11.31 28.78
CA SER A 79 -42.42 -12.44 29.20
C SER A 79 -41.66 -13.37 30.16
N ASN A 80 -42.43 -14.13 30.96
CA ASN A 80 -41.88 -15.16 31.84
C ASN A 80 -41.63 -16.51 31.15
N LYS A 81 -41.82 -16.56 29.81
CA LYS A 81 -41.58 -17.78 29.04
C LYS A 81 -40.08 -18.12 28.98
N LYS A 82 -39.80 -19.43 28.91
CA LYS A 82 -38.43 -19.90 28.68
C LYS A 82 -37.93 -19.42 27.31
N LYS A 83 -36.73 -18.85 27.29
CA LYS A 83 -36.12 -18.27 26.09
C LYS A 83 -35.03 -19.15 25.55
N LEU A 84 -34.91 -19.18 24.23
CA LEU A 84 -33.83 -19.88 23.52
C LEU A 84 -32.63 -18.96 23.30
N LYS A 85 -31.50 -19.53 22.95
CA LYS A 85 -30.26 -18.78 22.61
C LYS A 85 -30.52 -17.72 21.55
N LYS A 86 -31.28 -18.05 20.49
CA LYS A 86 -31.67 -17.14 19.41
C LYS A 86 -32.48 -15.96 19.89
N ASP A 87 -33.34 -16.11 20.90
CA ASP A 87 -34.18 -15.03 21.42
C ASP A 87 -33.34 -13.95 22.11
N TYR A 88 -32.32 -14.38 22.88
CA TYR A 88 -31.36 -13.45 23.48
C TYR A 88 -30.52 -12.74 22.42
N ALA A 89 -30.07 -13.46 21.40
CA ALA A 89 -29.31 -12.89 20.29
C ALA A 89 -30.17 -11.90 19.50
N ALA A 90 -31.42 -12.21 19.20
CA ALA A 90 -32.34 -11.32 18.48
C ALA A 90 -32.64 -10.03 19.25
N PHE A 91 -32.88 -10.14 20.56
CA PHE A 91 -33.05 -8.99 21.42
C PHE A 91 -31.79 -8.11 21.45
N LEU A 92 -30.62 -8.71 21.63
CA LEU A 92 -29.35 -8.00 21.63
C LEU A 92 -29.06 -7.35 20.27
N ALA A 93 -29.41 -8.01 19.17
CA ALA A 93 -29.25 -7.44 17.83
C ALA A 93 -30.03 -6.14 17.66
N ILE A 94 -31.28 -6.09 18.14
CA ILE A 94 -32.06 -4.86 18.13
C ILE A 94 -31.42 -3.81 19.01
N MET A 95 -31.19 -4.15 20.27
CA MET A 95 -30.79 -3.18 21.28
C MET A 95 -29.36 -2.67 21.08
N LYS A 96 -28.47 -3.48 20.51
CA LYS A 96 -27.10 -3.09 20.16
C LYS A 96 -26.96 -2.54 18.74
N HIS A 97 -28.03 -2.44 17.99
CA HIS A 97 -27.95 -1.86 16.64
C HIS A 97 -27.33 -0.45 16.69
N THR A 98 -26.56 -0.11 15.68
CA THR A 98 -25.80 1.15 15.60
C THR A 98 -26.68 2.37 15.93
N ASN A 99 -27.90 2.45 15.38
CA ASN A 99 -28.81 3.55 15.64
C ASN A 99 -29.37 3.58 17.08
N ASN A 100 -29.33 2.47 17.79
CA ASN A 100 -29.77 2.37 19.17
C ASN A 100 -28.62 2.53 20.16
N PHE A 101 -27.39 2.46 19.71
CA PHE A 101 -26.23 2.48 20.60
C PHE A 101 -26.07 3.81 21.34
N SER A 102 -26.47 4.92 20.74
CA SER A 102 -26.48 6.23 21.41
C SER A 102 -27.29 6.22 22.71
N LEU A 103 -28.39 5.43 22.74
CA LEU A 103 -29.21 5.29 23.94
C LEU A 103 -28.43 4.69 25.11
N TYR A 104 -27.52 3.77 24.85
CA TYR A 104 -26.63 3.17 25.86
C TYR A 104 -25.52 4.13 26.24
N TYR A 105 -24.91 4.73 25.23
CA TYR A 105 -23.83 5.68 25.42
C TYR A 105 -24.26 6.86 26.30
N ASP A 106 -25.49 7.36 26.11
CA ASP A 106 -26.04 8.45 26.91
C ASP A 106 -26.11 8.12 28.40
N GLU A 107 -26.32 6.84 28.75
CA GLU A 107 -26.43 6.36 30.13
C GLU A 107 -25.08 6.18 30.82
N TRP A 108 -23.98 6.19 30.09
CA TRP A 108 -22.66 5.99 30.68
C TRP A 108 -22.15 7.23 31.41
N SER A 109 -21.39 7.00 32.48
CA SER A 109 -20.69 8.09 33.16
C SER A 109 -19.63 8.73 32.27
N LYS A 110 -19.31 9.98 32.54
CA LYS A 110 -18.28 10.71 31.77
C LYS A 110 -16.95 9.94 31.67
N PRO A 111 -16.38 9.35 32.76
CA PRO A 111 -15.15 8.57 32.63
C PRO A 111 -15.28 7.36 31.70
N VAL A 112 -16.43 6.66 31.75
CA VAL A 112 -16.66 5.50 30.88
C VAL A 112 -16.80 5.93 29.41
N LYS A 113 -17.44 7.07 29.13
CA LYS A 113 -17.52 7.65 27.77
C LYS A 113 -16.13 7.99 27.24
N GLU A 114 -15.31 8.65 28.06
CA GLU A 114 -13.95 9.00 27.68
C GLU A 114 -13.08 7.75 27.44
N LEU A 115 -13.18 6.76 28.32
CA LEU A 115 -12.49 5.50 28.16
C LEU A 115 -12.89 4.80 26.86
N PHE A 116 -14.19 4.77 26.54
CA PHE A 116 -14.69 4.18 25.29
C PHE A 116 -14.16 4.93 24.07
N LYS A 117 -14.19 6.27 24.10
CA LYS A 117 -13.67 7.11 23.02
C LYS A 117 -12.20 6.81 22.74
N GLN A 118 -11.37 6.78 23.77
CA GLN A 118 -9.94 6.49 23.62
C GLN A 118 -9.67 5.06 23.15
N THR A 119 -10.39 4.08 23.67
CA THR A 119 -10.24 2.69 23.21
C THR A 119 -10.69 2.54 21.75
N ALA A 120 -11.78 3.20 21.35
CA ALA A 120 -12.26 3.18 19.99
C ALA A 120 -11.26 3.86 19.04
N ALA A 121 -10.68 4.99 19.44
CA ALA A 121 -9.68 5.71 18.66
C ALA A 121 -8.36 4.92 18.53
N ASN A 122 -7.89 4.30 19.61
CA ASN A 122 -6.56 3.66 19.69
C ASN A 122 -6.60 2.13 19.56
N HIS A 123 -7.79 1.54 19.42
CA HIS A 123 -8.03 0.10 19.36
C HIS A 123 -7.98 -0.59 20.72
N TYR A 124 -7.05 -0.24 21.57
CA TYR A 124 -6.92 -0.70 22.96
C TYR A 124 -6.49 0.45 23.85
N ILE A 125 -6.56 0.24 25.13
CA ILE A 125 -6.01 1.13 26.15
C ILE A 125 -5.35 0.30 27.26
N LEU A 126 -4.18 0.73 27.72
CA LEU A 126 -3.52 0.07 28.84
C LEU A 126 -4.39 0.20 30.11
N HIS A 127 -4.40 -0.86 30.94
CA HIS A 127 -5.19 -0.84 32.16
C HIS A 127 -4.78 0.28 33.10
N THR A 128 -3.50 0.66 33.10
CA THR A 128 -2.98 1.78 33.89
C THR A 128 -3.61 3.10 33.50
N ASP A 129 -3.78 3.34 32.20
CA ASP A 129 -4.39 4.57 31.67
C ASP A 129 -5.91 4.53 31.85
N ALA A 130 -6.52 3.37 31.58
CA ALA A 130 -7.93 3.15 31.88
C ALA A 130 -8.26 3.40 33.37
N THR A 131 -7.40 2.97 34.28
CA THR A 131 -7.54 3.21 35.73
C THR A 131 -7.45 4.70 36.05
N LYS A 132 -6.53 5.45 35.43
CA LYS A 132 -6.44 6.92 35.60
C LYS A 132 -7.72 7.62 35.14
N ILE A 133 -8.26 7.23 33.99
CA ILE A 133 -9.49 7.82 33.45
C ILE A 133 -10.69 7.52 34.33
N LEU A 134 -10.80 6.28 34.82
CA LEU A 134 -11.93 5.86 35.66
C LEU A 134 -11.86 6.41 37.09
N GLY A 135 -10.66 6.72 37.59
CA GLY A 135 -10.44 7.06 38.98
C GLY A 135 -10.57 5.86 39.94
N GLU A 136 -10.70 4.64 39.41
CA GLU A 136 -10.78 3.37 40.13
C GLU A 136 -10.15 2.25 39.30
N PRO A 137 -9.75 1.11 39.91
CA PRO A 137 -9.13 0.04 39.18
C PRO A 137 -9.98 -0.45 37.99
N SER A 138 -9.41 -0.43 36.79
CA SER A 138 -10.09 -0.90 35.57
C SER A 138 -10.17 -2.41 35.47
N ILE A 139 -9.34 -3.13 36.22
CA ILE A 139 -9.33 -4.58 36.34
C ILE A 139 -9.41 -5.00 37.79
N THR A 140 -10.04 -6.14 38.06
CA THR A 140 -10.07 -6.76 39.38
C THR A 140 -9.02 -7.86 39.46
N GLU A 141 -8.32 -7.97 40.58
CA GLU A 141 -7.38 -9.06 40.77
C GLU A 141 -8.07 -10.41 40.78
N SER A 142 -7.48 -11.38 40.06
CA SER A 142 -7.90 -12.76 40.18
C SER A 142 -7.33 -13.39 41.47
N ARG A 143 -8.08 -14.32 42.06
CA ARG A 143 -7.60 -15.08 43.20
C ARG A 143 -6.42 -15.99 42.86
N TYR A 144 -6.29 -16.34 41.61
CA TYR A 144 -5.25 -17.26 41.14
C TYR A 144 -4.39 -16.57 40.07
N PHE A 145 -3.09 -16.77 40.13
CA PHE A 145 -2.12 -16.11 39.27
C PHE A 145 -2.19 -16.59 37.80
N TRP A 146 -2.85 -17.72 37.54
CA TRP A 146 -3.09 -18.25 36.19
C TRP A 146 -4.38 -17.76 35.54
N ASP A 147 -5.26 -17.12 36.31
CA ASP A 147 -6.50 -16.58 35.77
C ASP A 147 -6.25 -15.18 35.23
N ALA A 148 -6.76 -14.89 34.02
CA ALA A 148 -6.75 -13.53 33.50
C ALA A 148 -7.54 -12.59 34.42
N PRO A 149 -7.02 -11.37 34.74
CA PRO A 149 -7.75 -10.39 35.51
C PRO A 149 -9.09 -10.06 34.83
N LYS A 150 -10.15 -10.00 35.66
CA LYS A 150 -11.47 -9.62 35.16
C LYS A 150 -11.58 -8.11 35.04
N ILE A 151 -12.22 -7.66 33.98
CA ILE A 151 -12.54 -6.24 33.82
C ILE A 151 -13.55 -5.83 34.88
N ASN A 152 -13.39 -4.60 35.40
CA ASN A 152 -14.30 -4.01 36.35
C ASN A 152 -15.75 -4.19 35.85
N GLN A 153 -16.63 -4.72 36.74
CA GLN A 153 -18.01 -5.02 36.39
C GLN A 153 -18.79 -3.84 35.81
N LYS A 154 -18.45 -2.61 36.24
CA LYS A 154 -19.04 -1.39 35.70
C LYS A 154 -18.77 -1.21 34.18
N LEU A 155 -17.70 -1.80 33.68
CA LEU A 155 -17.31 -1.78 32.28
C LEU A 155 -17.79 -3.04 31.50
N GLY A 156 -17.85 -4.18 32.21
CA GLY A 156 -17.95 -5.49 31.59
C GLY A 156 -19.18 -5.77 30.73
N ASN A 157 -20.34 -5.20 31.08
CA ASN A 157 -21.59 -5.48 30.35
C ASN A 157 -21.73 -4.68 29.06
N TRP A 158 -21.07 -3.52 28.97
CA TRP A 158 -21.24 -2.56 27.88
C TRP A 158 -20.02 -2.45 27.01
N TYR A 159 -18.86 -2.65 27.63
CA TYR A 159 -17.58 -2.51 26.98
C TYR A 159 -17.28 -3.68 26.03
N GLY A 160 -18.01 -4.79 26.19
CA GLY A 160 -17.87 -5.96 25.34
C GLY A 160 -16.66 -6.82 25.63
N THR A 161 -15.71 -6.38 26.45
CA THR A 161 -14.59 -7.17 26.94
C THR A 161 -14.95 -7.75 28.31
N LYS A 162 -14.65 -9.02 28.54
CA LYS A 162 -14.86 -9.67 29.84
C LYS A 162 -13.58 -9.86 30.64
N GLU A 163 -12.48 -9.95 29.94
CA GLU A 163 -11.17 -10.23 30.49
C GLU A 163 -10.17 -9.26 29.91
N ALA A 164 -9.32 -8.71 30.77
CA ALA A 164 -8.17 -7.95 30.32
C ALA A 164 -7.24 -8.90 29.56
N LYS A 165 -6.78 -8.50 28.40
CA LYS A 165 -5.78 -9.27 27.66
C LYS A 165 -4.42 -9.04 28.30
N ALA A 166 -3.73 -10.12 28.59
CA ALA A 166 -2.35 -10.06 29.01
C ALA A 166 -1.46 -9.93 27.79
N PRO A 167 -0.37 -9.19 27.86
CA PRO A 167 0.71 -9.30 26.89
C PRO A 167 1.16 -10.76 26.87
N ILE A 168 1.56 -11.24 25.71
CA ILE A 168 2.14 -12.58 25.61
C ILE A 168 3.35 -12.61 26.54
N PRO A 169 3.41 -13.52 27.49
CA PRO A 169 4.47 -13.52 28.48
C PRO A 169 5.81 -13.71 27.74
N ASN A 170 6.58 -12.66 27.68
CA ASN A 170 8.01 -12.83 27.56
C ASN A 170 8.48 -13.56 28.82
N LYS A 171 9.31 -14.58 28.68
CA LYS A 171 9.75 -15.44 29.78
C LYS A 171 10.36 -14.69 30.97
N ASN A 172 10.55 -13.37 30.87
CA ASN A 172 11.23 -12.53 31.84
C ASN A 172 10.43 -11.36 32.43
N THR A 173 9.18 -11.11 32.02
CA THR A 173 8.41 -9.96 32.53
C THR A 173 7.04 -10.39 33.05
N TYR A 174 6.99 -10.83 34.32
CA TYR A 174 5.76 -10.95 35.08
C TYR A 174 5.36 -9.59 35.70
N GLY A 175 5.01 -8.62 34.83
CA GLY A 175 4.54 -7.31 35.29
C GLY A 175 3.07 -7.13 34.94
N ARG A 176 2.21 -6.93 35.98
CA ARG A 176 0.77 -6.63 35.80
C ARG A 176 0.50 -5.30 35.12
N SER A 177 1.51 -4.47 34.91
CA SER A 177 1.41 -3.13 34.29
C SER A 177 0.98 -3.14 32.82
N ASN A 178 1.09 -4.29 32.13
CA ASN A 178 0.92 -4.38 30.70
C ASN A 178 -0.44 -4.96 30.24
N TYR A 179 -1.38 -5.19 31.17
CA TYR A 179 -2.72 -5.59 30.76
C TYR A 179 -3.42 -4.46 30.01
N TYR A 180 -4.19 -4.82 28.98
CA TYR A 180 -4.92 -3.85 28.18
C TYR A 180 -6.40 -4.23 28.03
N LEU A 181 -7.21 -3.22 27.79
CA LEU A 181 -8.63 -3.33 27.48
C LEU A 181 -8.83 -3.11 25.99
N GLU A 182 -9.57 -3.97 25.34
CA GLU A 182 -9.99 -3.76 23.98
C GLU A 182 -11.50 -3.99 23.83
N LEU A 183 -12.09 -3.45 22.78
CA LEU A 183 -13.50 -3.67 22.47
C LEU A 183 -13.68 -5.08 21.92
N ALA A 184 -14.56 -5.89 22.50
CA ALA A 184 -14.73 -7.29 22.12
C ALA A 184 -15.44 -7.48 20.77
N ASP A 185 -16.28 -6.55 20.38
CA ASP A 185 -17.11 -6.63 19.17
C ASP A 185 -16.81 -5.42 18.27
N LYS A 186 -15.60 -5.41 17.71
CA LYS A 186 -15.05 -4.26 16.99
C LYS A 186 -15.83 -3.95 15.71
N SER A 187 -16.30 -4.95 14.98
CA SER A 187 -17.08 -4.75 13.76
C SER A 187 -18.37 -3.98 14.01
N TYR A 188 -18.95 -4.16 15.18
CA TYR A 188 -20.11 -3.44 15.62
C TYR A 188 -19.79 -1.97 15.96
N TYR A 189 -18.70 -1.75 16.70
CA TYR A 189 -18.31 -0.40 17.14
C TYR A 189 -17.79 0.47 15.99
N VAL A 190 -17.19 -0.11 14.97
CA VAL A 190 -16.77 0.61 13.76
C VAL A 190 -17.95 1.35 13.12
N LYS A 191 -19.11 0.70 13.01
CA LYS A 191 -20.35 1.34 12.48
C LYS A 191 -20.92 2.42 13.40
N THR A 192 -20.61 2.35 14.67
CA THR A 192 -21.11 3.25 15.70
C THR A 192 -20.27 4.52 15.85
N LEU A 193 -18.96 4.43 15.58
CA LEU A 193 -18.02 5.54 15.71
C LEU A 193 -18.43 6.81 14.94
N PRO A 194 -18.88 6.73 13.67
CA PRO A 194 -19.30 7.94 12.93
C PRO A 194 -20.46 8.69 13.59
N ILE A 195 -21.32 7.96 14.31
CA ILE A 195 -22.50 8.52 14.97
C ILE A 195 -22.11 9.16 16.29
N LEU A 196 -21.27 8.49 17.09
CA LEU A 196 -20.88 8.95 18.43
C LEU A 196 -19.77 9.99 18.43
N PHE A 197 -18.83 9.85 17.49
CA PHE A 197 -17.63 10.66 17.42
C PHE A 197 -17.37 11.16 16.00
N PRO A 198 -18.28 12.01 15.47
CA PRO A 198 -18.10 12.56 14.12
C PRO A 198 -16.77 13.31 13.97
N GLU A 199 -16.24 13.89 15.05
CA GLU A 199 -14.94 14.57 15.05
C GLU A 199 -13.76 13.62 14.78
N LEU A 200 -13.89 12.32 15.10
CA LEU A 200 -12.87 11.34 14.74
C LEU A 200 -12.91 10.98 13.26
N MET A 201 -14.13 10.99 12.69
CA MET A 201 -14.37 10.60 11.30
C MET A 201 -14.18 11.73 10.30
N ASN A 202 -14.34 12.99 10.73
CA ASN A 202 -14.20 14.11 9.81
C ASN A 202 -12.73 14.34 9.46
N ILE A 203 -12.48 14.44 8.15
CA ILE A 203 -11.25 14.98 7.60
C ILE A 203 -11.60 16.37 7.06
N GLU A 204 -11.01 17.40 7.63
CA GLU A 204 -11.20 18.76 7.16
C GLU A 204 -10.46 18.96 5.84
N LYS A 205 -11.10 19.68 4.93
CA LYS A 205 -10.48 20.02 3.65
C LYS A 205 -9.25 20.89 3.88
N CYS A 206 -8.12 20.45 3.36
CA CYS A 206 -6.83 21.10 3.55
C CYS A 206 -6.10 21.21 2.19
N GLU A 207 -6.35 22.29 1.45
CA GLU A 207 -5.75 22.51 0.13
C GLU A 207 -4.27 22.82 0.19
N GLU A 208 -3.86 23.59 1.20
CA GLU A 208 -2.47 23.98 1.45
C GLU A 208 -1.91 23.18 2.64
N LEU A 209 -0.63 22.84 2.57
CA LEU A 209 0.01 22.10 3.64
C LEU A 209 0.13 22.99 4.90
N PRO A 210 -0.44 22.58 6.05
CA PRO A 210 -0.25 23.29 7.30
C PRO A 210 1.24 23.30 7.68
N ASP A 211 1.76 24.41 8.18
CA ASP A 211 3.14 24.56 8.61
C ASP A 211 4.17 24.05 7.58
N ALA A 212 4.00 24.45 6.32
CA ALA A 212 4.78 23.93 5.18
C ALA A 212 6.30 23.99 5.41
N GLU A 213 6.79 24.95 6.21
CA GLU A 213 8.21 25.08 6.54
C GLU A 213 8.73 23.95 7.46
N ALA A 214 7.83 23.30 8.20
CA ALA A 214 8.18 22.20 9.11
C ALA A 214 8.37 20.85 8.39
N TYR A 215 7.94 20.76 7.13
CA TYR A 215 7.90 19.49 6.39
C TYR A 215 8.66 19.59 5.07
N LYS A 216 9.36 18.52 4.74
CA LYS A 216 9.85 18.26 3.39
C LYS A 216 8.74 17.58 2.59
N THR A 217 8.49 18.06 1.38
CA THR A 217 7.53 17.42 0.47
C THR A 217 8.26 16.59 -0.58
N TYR A 218 7.65 15.50 -0.99
CA TYR A 218 8.17 14.64 -2.04
C TYR A 218 7.06 14.00 -2.87
N SER A 219 7.24 14.06 -4.19
CA SER A 219 6.49 13.26 -5.16
C SER A 219 7.43 12.79 -6.26
N GLY A 220 7.41 11.50 -6.52
CA GLY A 220 8.15 10.88 -7.63
C GLY A 220 7.45 11.00 -8.99
N GLU A 221 6.33 11.71 -9.10
CA GLU A 221 5.52 11.75 -10.33
C GLU A 221 6.34 12.12 -11.58
N ASN A 222 7.21 13.09 -11.48
CA ASN A 222 8.09 13.46 -12.60
C ASN A 222 9.30 12.53 -12.74
N THR A 223 9.89 12.13 -11.63
CA THR A 223 11.07 11.26 -11.59
C THR A 223 10.78 9.88 -12.19
N ILE A 224 9.63 9.29 -11.88
CA ILE A 224 9.32 7.92 -12.31
C ILE A 224 9.22 7.78 -13.83
N PHE A 225 8.70 8.78 -14.53
CA PHE A 225 8.64 8.78 -16.00
C PHE A 225 10.00 8.91 -16.67
N THR A 226 11.02 9.35 -15.94
CA THR A 226 12.41 9.32 -16.39
C THR A 226 13.06 7.99 -16.07
N VAL A 227 12.76 7.43 -14.91
CA VAL A 227 13.40 6.22 -14.37
C VAL A 227 12.88 4.95 -15.07
N VAL A 228 11.58 4.86 -15.35
CA VAL A 228 10.97 3.67 -15.97
C VAL A 228 11.60 3.28 -17.30
N PRO A 229 11.78 4.18 -18.28
CA PRO A 229 12.43 3.82 -19.55
C PRO A 229 13.88 3.34 -19.36
N ILE A 230 14.61 3.94 -18.39
CA ILE A 230 15.98 3.53 -18.06
C ILE A 230 15.97 2.12 -17.48
N MET A 231 15.05 1.85 -16.56
CA MET A 231 14.93 0.53 -15.95
C MET A 231 14.54 -0.54 -16.99
N SER A 232 13.61 -0.25 -17.89
CA SER A 232 13.25 -1.14 -18.99
C SER A 232 14.46 -1.44 -19.89
N SER A 233 15.22 -0.42 -20.28
CA SER A 233 16.44 -0.60 -21.08
C SER A 233 17.53 -1.43 -20.35
N LEU A 234 17.69 -1.23 -19.05
CA LEU A 234 18.62 -2.01 -18.24
C LEU A 234 18.16 -3.46 -18.06
N PHE A 235 16.87 -3.68 -18.00
CA PHE A 235 16.27 -5.02 -17.92
C PHE A 235 16.48 -5.77 -19.26
N ASP A 236 16.14 -5.16 -20.37
CA ASP A 236 16.30 -5.74 -21.72
C ASP A 236 17.76 -6.06 -22.07
N SER A 237 18.70 -5.24 -21.60
CA SER A 237 20.14 -5.48 -21.75
C SER A 237 20.73 -6.51 -20.79
N GLY A 238 19.92 -7.08 -19.89
CA GLY A 238 20.38 -8.04 -18.87
C GLY A 238 21.23 -7.43 -17.76
N GLN A 239 21.38 -6.11 -17.73
CA GLN A 239 22.14 -5.41 -16.67
C GLN A 239 21.36 -5.29 -15.35
N LEU A 240 20.03 -5.34 -15.44
CA LEU A 240 19.13 -5.43 -14.32
C LEU A 240 18.70 -6.89 -14.16
N ASN A 241 19.61 -7.73 -13.72
CA ASN A 241 19.29 -9.13 -13.49
C ASN A 241 18.75 -9.28 -12.07
N LEU A 242 17.48 -9.54 -11.96
CA LEU A 242 16.74 -9.50 -10.71
C LEU A 242 16.13 -10.87 -10.51
N GLY A 243 16.73 -11.62 -9.61
CA GLY A 243 16.07 -12.80 -9.07
C GLY A 243 14.81 -12.41 -8.29
N ARG A 244 13.93 -13.37 -7.98
CA ARG A 244 12.73 -13.18 -7.15
C ARG A 244 13.03 -12.73 -5.70
N ASN A 245 14.24 -12.31 -5.40
CA ASN A 245 14.70 -11.95 -4.06
C ASN A 245 14.99 -10.45 -4.00
N LYS A 246 14.81 -9.87 -2.81
CA LYS A 246 15.21 -8.51 -2.48
C LYS A 246 16.66 -8.24 -2.90
N LEU A 247 16.91 -7.12 -3.57
CA LEU A 247 18.26 -6.72 -3.99
C LEU A 247 19.17 -6.49 -2.79
N PRO A 248 20.43 -6.96 -2.85
CA PRO A 248 21.43 -6.65 -1.84
C PRO A 248 21.70 -5.13 -1.74
N ALA A 249 22.04 -4.65 -0.55
CA ALA A 249 22.28 -3.21 -0.32
C ALA A 249 23.39 -2.62 -1.21
N SER A 250 24.42 -3.42 -1.55
CA SER A 250 25.50 -3.00 -2.47
C SER A 250 24.98 -2.74 -3.89
N GLU A 251 24.11 -3.60 -4.39
CA GLU A 251 23.48 -3.45 -5.69
C GLU A 251 22.48 -2.29 -5.71
N LEU A 252 21.68 -2.14 -4.65
CA LEU A 252 20.77 -0.99 -4.49
C LEU A 252 21.53 0.33 -4.57
N LYS A 253 22.64 0.46 -3.83
CA LYS A 253 23.47 1.68 -3.82
C LYS A 253 24.08 1.97 -5.20
N LYS A 254 24.51 0.95 -5.92
CA LYS A 254 25.08 1.08 -7.27
C LYS A 254 24.02 1.54 -8.27
N LYS A 255 22.85 0.90 -8.23
CA LYS A 255 21.74 1.19 -9.16
C LYS A 255 21.02 2.49 -8.83
N SER A 256 20.88 2.85 -7.55
CA SER A 256 20.36 4.16 -7.14
C SER A 256 21.18 5.31 -7.74
N LYS A 257 22.50 5.20 -7.70
CA LYS A 257 23.40 6.18 -8.34
C LYS A 257 23.23 6.23 -9.85
N LEU A 258 23.09 5.06 -10.50
CA LEU A 258 22.89 4.97 -11.95
C LEU A 258 21.58 5.63 -12.39
N LEU A 259 20.52 5.44 -11.60
CA LEU A 259 19.18 5.97 -11.87
C LEU A 259 18.99 7.41 -11.35
N ASN A 260 19.98 7.93 -10.63
CA ASN A 260 19.90 9.23 -9.94
C ASN A 260 18.61 9.43 -9.13
N LEU A 261 18.19 8.38 -8.43
CA LEU A 261 17.00 8.42 -7.60
C LEU A 261 17.24 9.28 -6.37
N PRO A 262 16.36 10.25 -6.09
CA PRO A 262 16.41 10.99 -4.83
C PRO A 262 16.06 10.07 -3.67
N GLU A 263 16.71 10.26 -2.51
CA GLU A 263 16.39 9.50 -1.30
C GLU A 263 15.58 10.34 -0.31
N PHE A 264 14.68 9.67 0.41
CA PHE A 264 13.83 10.34 1.38
C PHE A 264 14.64 10.85 2.57
N PHE A 265 15.59 10.06 3.06
CA PHE A 265 16.33 10.31 4.28
C PHE A 265 17.83 10.42 4.00
N THR A 266 18.39 11.62 4.15
CA THR A 266 19.83 11.86 3.93
C THR A 266 20.69 11.21 5.00
N ASP A 267 20.20 11.18 6.24
CA ASP A 267 20.87 10.60 7.41
C ASP A 267 20.30 9.21 7.80
N GLY A 268 19.63 8.54 6.85
CA GLY A 268 19.06 7.22 7.09
C GLY A 268 20.11 6.21 7.57
N ASN A 269 19.77 5.44 8.58
CA ASN A 269 20.63 4.35 9.02
C ASN A 269 20.71 3.24 7.96
N LYS A 270 21.40 2.13 8.25
CA LYS A 270 21.57 1.01 7.29
C LYS A 270 20.27 0.46 6.69
N TYR A 271 19.12 0.64 7.35
CA TYR A 271 17.81 0.16 6.89
C TYR A 271 17.08 1.16 6.00
N PHE A 272 17.28 2.45 6.20
CA PHE A 272 16.55 3.53 5.55
C PHE A 272 17.39 4.31 4.52
N SER A 273 18.70 4.08 4.46
CA SER A 273 19.52 4.57 3.35
C SER A 273 19.15 3.83 2.06
N ASN A 274 18.95 4.51 0.98
CA ASN A 274 18.53 3.99 -0.32
C ASN A 274 17.12 3.32 -0.31
N ILE A 275 16.21 3.83 0.52
CA ILE A 275 14.86 3.25 0.64
C ILE A 275 14.00 3.54 -0.60
N CYS A 276 14.12 4.73 -1.19
CA CYS A 276 13.45 5.08 -2.44
C CYS A 276 13.89 4.15 -3.57
N ALA A 277 15.20 3.97 -3.73
CA ALA A 277 15.76 3.02 -4.70
C ALA A 277 15.31 1.57 -4.43
N SER A 278 15.22 1.19 -3.16
CA SER A 278 14.73 -0.14 -2.77
C SER A 278 13.29 -0.34 -3.24
N PHE A 279 12.41 0.63 -3.04
CA PHE A 279 11.03 0.55 -3.49
C PHE A 279 10.95 0.47 -5.02
N VAL A 280 11.52 1.43 -5.71
CA VAL A 280 11.43 1.50 -7.17
C VAL A 280 12.03 0.26 -7.83
N LEU A 281 13.24 -0.14 -7.45
CA LEU A 281 13.92 -1.27 -8.07
C LEU A 281 13.26 -2.61 -7.74
N ASN A 282 12.95 -2.90 -6.48
CA ASN A 282 12.39 -4.19 -6.13
C ASN A 282 10.98 -4.36 -6.72
N PHE A 283 10.10 -3.36 -6.57
CA PHE A 283 8.72 -3.50 -7.09
C PHE A 283 8.64 -3.49 -8.60
N TYR A 284 9.33 -2.56 -9.26
CA TYR A 284 9.34 -2.53 -10.72
C TYR A 284 9.83 -3.84 -11.31
N THR A 285 10.87 -4.40 -10.72
CA THR A 285 11.46 -5.63 -11.22
C THR A 285 10.55 -6.84 -11.06
N ILE A 286 9.95 -6.99 -9.88
CA ILE A 286 9.02 -8.09 -9.62
C ILE A 286 7.86 -7.98 -10.61
N TYR A 287 7.34 -6.77 -10.78
CA TYR A 287 6.24 -6.50 -11.69
C TYR A 287 6.60 -6.80 -13.15
N CYS A 288 7.77 -6.37 -13.63
CA CYS A 288 8.21 -6.65 -14.99
C CYS A 288 8.48 -8.14 -15.25
N MET A 289 8.89 -8.90 -14.23
CA MET A 289 9.08 -10.35 -14.38
C MET A 289 7.75 -11.09 -14.58
N ASP A 290 6.66 -10.59 -13.99
CA ASP A 290 5.33 -11.18 -14.14
C ASP A 290 4.62 -10.71 -15.43
N LEU A 291 5.04 -9.55 -15.98
CA LEU A 291 4.42 -8.90 -17.15
C LEU A 291 4.95 -9.36 -18.52
N TYR A 292 5.87 -10.30 -18.61
CA TYR A 292 6.45 -10.73 -19.91
C TYR A 292 5.41 -11.12 -20.99
N ASN A 293 4.12 -11.07 -20.65
CA ASN A 293 3.00 -11.41 -21.54
C ASN A 293 2.05 -10.24 -21.88
N ASN A 294 2.28 -9.02 -21.41
CA ASN A 294 1.34 -7.91 -21.65
C ASN A 294 1.96 -6.81 -22.51
N ASP A 295 1.35 -6.56 -23.66
CA ASP A 295 1.64 -5.43 -24.57
C ASP A 295 1.20 -4.07 -23.94
N LEU A 296 1.84 -3.64 -22.88
CA LEU A 296 1.62 -2.31 -22.33
C LEU A 296 2.45 -1.30 -23.14
N THR A 297 1.77 -0.52 -23.98
CA THR A 297 2.40 0.37 -24.96
C THR A 297 2.84 1.71 -24.40
N GLU A 298 2.31 2.13 -23.24
CA GLU A 298 2.61 3.42 -22.62
C GLU A 298 3.03 3.28 -21.17
N ASN A 299 4.07 4.01 -20.74
CA ASN A 299 4.61 3.97 -19.37
C ASN A 299 3.56 4.31 -18.31
N GLN A 300 2.59 5.18 -18.63
CA GLN A 300 1.50 5.55 -17.72
C GLN A 300 0.54 4.38 -17.45
N ASP A 301 0.27 3.54 -18.45
CA ASP A 301 -0.59 2.36 -18.29
C ASP A 301 0.13 1.26 -17.54
N LEU A 302 1.43 1.10 -17.73
CA LEU A 302 2.28 0.23 -16.93
C LEU A 302 2.22 0.62 -15.44
N LEU A 303 2.39 1.90 -15.12
CA LEU A 303 2.34 2.39 -13.75
C LEU A 303 0.95 2.24 -13.13
N LYS A 304 -0.10 2.49 -13.91
CA LYS A 304 -1.49 2.29 -13.46
C LYS A 304 -1.77 0.82 -13.13
N ASP A 305 -1.28 -0.08 -13.95
CA ASP A 305 -1.45 -1.53 -13.77
C ASP A 305 -0.63 -2.01 -12.57
N LEU A 306 0.62 -1.59 -12.43
CA LEU A 306 1.43 -1.80 -11.25
C LEU A 306 0.69 -1.37 -9.97
N PHE A 307 0.11 -0.18 -9.98
CA PHE A 307 -0.60 0.34 -8.80
C PHE A 307 -1.82 -0.50 -8.43
N LYS A 308 -2.55 -1.00 -9.42
CA LYS A 308 -3.72 -1.86 -9.20
C LYS A 308 -3.36 -3.23 -8.64
N ASN A 309 -2.22 -3.77 -9.05
CA ASN A 309 -1.81 -5.14 -8.74
C ASN A 309 -0.79 -5.21 -7.59
N LEU A 310 -0.65 -4.13 -6.81
CA LEU A 310 0.22 -4.12 -5.63
C LEU A 310 -0.16 -5.18 -4.60
N ASP A 311 -1.42 -5.55 -4.52
CA ASP A 311 -1.93 -6.59 -3.61
C ASP A 311 -1.49 -8.01 -4.01
N GLU A 312 -1.22 -8.26 -5.27
CA GLU A 312 -0.73 -9.57 -5.76
C GLU A 312 0.74 -9.83 -5.38
N MET A 313 1.47 -8.77 -4.97
CA MET A 313 2.89 -8.83 -4.64
C MET A 313 3.17 -9.14 -3.16
N GLN A 314 2.26 -9.79 -2.45
CA GLN A 314 2.27 -9.99 -0.99
C GLN A 314 3.58 -10.57 -0.44
N GLU A 315 4.14 -11.59 -1.10
CA GLU A 315 5.37 -12.25 -0.65
C GLU A 315 6.58 -11.32 -0.56
N TYR A 316 6.57 -10.24 -1.32
CA TYR A 316 7.68 -9.30 -1.45
C TYR A 316 7.47 -8.01 -0.66
N LEU A 317 6.20 -7.67 -0.37
CA LEU A 317 5.85 -6.39 0.24
C LEU A 317 6.50 -6.21 1.63
N MET A 318 6.33 -7.17 2.53
CA MET A 318 6.79 -6.99 3.92
C MET A 318 8.32 -6.82 4.05
N PRO A 319 9.17 -7.68 3.45
CA PRO A 319 10.61 -7.53 3.59
C PRO A 319 11.17 -6.25 2.97
N VAL A 320 10.47 -5.69 1.97
CA VAL A 320 10.89 -4.45 1.31
C VAL A 320 10.37 -3.23 2.06
N LEU A 321 9.12 -3.26 2.52
CA LEU A 321 8.51 -2.14 3.23
C LEU A 321 8.98 -2.04 4.69
N LEU A 322 9.24 -3.16 5.35
CA LEU A 322 9.71 -3.19 6.74
C LEU A 322 11.15 -3.74 6.85
N PRO A 323 12.15 -3.09 6.26
CA PRO A 323 13.53 -3.61 6.22
C PRO A 323 14.19 -3.67 7.60
N HIS A 324 13.68 -2.94 8.57
CA HIS A 324 14.16 -2.87 9.95
C HIS A 324 13.51 -3.92 10.88
N ILE A 325 12.50 -4.64 10.39
CA ILE A 325 11.86 -5.73 11.14
C ILE A 325 12.45 -7.05 10.70
N THR A 326 12.92 -7.84 11.65
CA THR A 326 13.44 -9.20 11.43
C THR A 326 12.52 -10.24 12.06
N GLY A 327 12.69 -11.50 11.68
CA GLY A 327 11.87 -12.62 12.16
C GLY A 327 10.83 -13.12 11.15
N PHE A 328 10.66 -12.47 10.01
CA PHE A 328 9.78 -12.95 8.94
C PHE A 328 10.28 -14.28 8.34
N ARG A 329 9.36 -15.25 8.21
CA ARG A 329 9.63 -16.54 7.57
C ARG A 329 8.78 -16.67 6.31
N LYS A 330 9.30 -17.35 5.28
CA LYS A 330 8.63 -17.50 3.98
C LYS A 330 7.19 -18.03 4.09
N ASN A 331 6.94 -19.00 4.96
CA ASN A 331 5.62 -19.57 5.19
C ASN A 331 4.61 -18.64 5.90
N MET A 332 5.05 -17.48 6.38
CA MET A 332 4.15 -16.50 7.00
C MET A 332 3.45 -15.64 5.97
N PHE A 333 4.06 -15.47 4.79
CA PHE A 333 3.50 -14.61 3.74
C PHE A 333 2.24 -15.20 3.11
N ASP A 334 2.07 -16.51 3.15
CA ASP A 334 0.86 -17.19 2.65
C ASP A 334 -0.41 -16.81 3.44
N TYR A 335 -0.24 -16.30 4.66
CA TYR A 335 -1.33 -15.97 5.59
C TYR A 335 -1.35 -14.50 5.99
N CYS A 336 -0.52 -13.65 5.39
CA CYS A 336 -0.52 -12.23 5.70
C CYS A 336 -1.60 -11.47 4.91
N SER A 337 -2.09 -10.38 5.50
CA SER A 337 -3.08 -9.51 4.86
C SER A 337 -2.48 -8.29 4.17
N CYS A 338 -1.20 -8.36 3.79
CA CYS A 338 -0.45 -7.23 3.25
C CYS A 338 -1.11 -6.58 2.03
N GLY A 339 -1.44 -7.37 1.02
CA GLY A 339 -2.12 -6.86 -0.18
C GLY A 339 -3.49 -6.29 0.13
N TYR A 340 -4.24 -6.98 0.97
CA TYR A 340 -5.55 -6.49 1.41
C TYR A 340 -5.47 -5.12 2.08
N GLN A 341 -4.46 -4.87 2.93
CA GLN A 341 -4.27 -3.57 3.58
C GLN A 341 -3.90 -2.46 2.58
N ILE A 342 -3.14 -2.78 1.54
CA ILE A 342 -2.89 -1.85 0.42
C ILE A 342 -4.20 -1.46 -0.27
N ASN A 343 -5.08 -2.42 -0.56
CA ASN A 343 -6.37 -2.16 -1.19
C ASN A 343 -7.30 -1.31 -0.31
N VAL A 344 -7.26 -1.51 1.00
CA VAL A 344 -7.99 -0.66 1.95
C VAL A 344 -7.44 0.77 1.91
N LEU A 345 -6.11 0.93 1.97
CA LEU A 345 -5.44 2.22 1.89
C LEU A 345 -5.80 2.96 0.59
N GLN A 346 -5.74 2.29 -0.56
CA GLN A 346 -6.14 2.85 -1.86
C GLN A 346 -7.61 3.27 -1.87
N SER A 347 -8.48 2.50 -1.23
CA SER A 347 -9.91 2.81 -1.15
C SER A 347 -10.18 4.05 -0.30
N VAL A 348 -9.48 4.20 0.82
CA VAL A 348 -9.60 5.37 1.70
C VAL A 348 -9.02 6.61 1.01
N LEU A 349 -7.85 6.51 0.36
CA LEU A 349 -7.30 7.60 -0.46
C LEU A 349 -8.28 8.03 -1.56
N LYS A 350 -8.96 7.08 -2.20
CA LYS A 350 -9.98 7.36 -3.21
C LYS A 350 -11.19 8.08 -2.62
N GLU A 351 -11.63 7.71 -1.43
CA GLU A 351 -12.78 8.31 -0.75
C GLU A 351 -12.51 9.79 -0.42
N PHE A 352 -11.33 10.08 0.12
CA PHE A 352 -10.97 11.42 0.58
C PHE A 352 -10.15 12.25 -0.43
N HIS A 353 -10.09 11.86 -1.69
CA HIS A 353 -9.27 12.53 -2.71
C HIS A 353 -9.56 14.03 -2.92
N LYS A 354 -10.73 14.51 -2.52
CA LYS A 354 -11.15 15.91 -2.67
C LYS A 354 -10.71 16.80 -1.50
N GLU A 355 -10.27 16.20 -0.41
CA GLU A 355 -9.94 16.93 0.81
C GLU A 355 -8.53 17.55 0.78
N GLY A 356 -7.74 17.25 -0.27
CA GLY A 356 -6.39 17.77 -0.44
C GLY A 356 -5.37 17.00 0.42
N TRP A 357 -4.66 17.69 1.30
CA TRP A 357 -3.72 17.07 2.23
C TRP A 357 -4.43 16.34 3.38
N LEU A 358 -4.21 15.06 3.48
CA LEU A 358 -4.79 14.18 4.50
C LEU A 358 -3.80 13.98 5.64
N PRO A 359 -4.14 14.31 6.88
CA PRO A 359 -3.31 13.98 8.05
C PRO A 359 -3.16 12.46 8.18
N ILE A 360 -1.93 12.00 8.40
CA ILE A 360 -1.63 10.56 8.40
C ILE A 360 -2.41 9.81 9.49
N ASP A 361 -2.55 10.38 10.67
CA ASP A 361 -3.28 9.73 11.76
C ASP A 361 -4.75 9.51 11.42
N LYS A 362 -5.37 10.50 10.77
CA LYS A 362 -6.75 10.39 10.28
C LYS A 362 -6.87 9.33 9.19
N LEU A 363 -5.95 9.32 8.23
CA LEU A 363 -5.93 8.32 7.15
C LEU A 363 -5.81 6.90 7.71
N LEU A 364 -4.86 6.66 8.61
CA LEU A 364 -4.65 5.36 9.24
C LEU A 364 -5.85 4.93 10.08
N PHE A 365 -6.47 5.88 10.79
CA PHE A 365 -7.71 5.64 11.51
C PHE A 365 -8.82 5.18 10.56
N HIS A 366 -9.02 5.86 9.43
CA HIS A 366 -10.01 5.46 8.41
C HIS A 366 -9.69 4.11 7.77
N CYS A 367 -8.42 3.78 7.54
CA CYS A 367 -8.04 2.43 7.11
C CYS A 367 -8.48 1.38 8.11
N ARG A 368 -8.28 1.62 9.40
CA ARG A 368 -8.65 0.69 10.47
C ARG A 368 -10.15 0.49 10.59
N VAL A 369 -10.93 1.59 10.56
CA VAL A 369 -12.39 1.55 10.72
C VAL A 369 -13.14 1.33 9.41
N SER A 370 -12.44 1.13 8.30
CA SER A 370 -13.06 0.87 7.01
C SER A 370 -14.02 -0.32 7.10
N PRO A 371 -15.25 -0.19 6.54
CA PRO A 371 -16.20 -1.31 6.48
C PRO A 371 -15.66 -2.54 5.75
N LYS A 372 -14.62 -2.35 4.94
CA LYS A 372 -13.91 -3.44 4.24
C LYS A 372 -13.02 -4.23 5.19
N ASN A 373 -12.55 -3.63 6.29
CA ASN A 373 -11.76 -4.32 7.28
C ASN A 373 -12.66 -5.02 8.30
N THR A 374 -12.58 -6.33 8.34
CA THR A 374 -12.91 -7.06 9.54
C THR A 374 -11.75 -6.93 10.53
N GLU A 375 -12.00 -7.09 11.80
CA GLU A 375 -10.99 -6.95 12.85
C GLU A 375 -9.74 -7.79 12.63
N SER A 376 -9.93 -9.04 12.22
CA SER A 376 -8.83 -9.97 11.93
C SER A 376 -8.04 -9.57 10.67
N GLN A 377 -8.64 -8.79 9.77
CA GLN A 377 -8.01 -8.40 8.51
C GLN A 377 -7.18 -7.11 8.62
N PHE A 378 -7.38 -6.31 9.67
CA PHE A 378 -6.52 -5.13 9.90
C PHE A 378 -5.15 -5.50 10.47
N LEU A 379 -4.98 -6.70 11.00
CA LEU A 379 -3.70 -7.23 11.42
C LEU A 379 -2.93 -7.73 10.19
N LEU A 380 -1.66 -7.34 10.04
CA LEU A 380 -0.79 -7.88 8.98
C LEU A 380 -0.58 -9.38 9.12
N LEU A 381 -0.46 -9.84 10.36
CA LEU A 381 -0.21 -11.24 10.70
C LEU A 381 -1.23 -11.70 11.74
N TYR A 382 -1.66 -12.94 11.62
CA TYR A 382 -2.53 -13.53 12.63
C TYR A 382 -1.76 -13.78 13.93
N TYR A 383 -2.48 -13.67 15.04
CA TYR A 383 -1.93 -13.88 16.38
C TYR A 383 -1.19 -15.22 16.55
N SER A 384 -1.70 -16.28 15.94
CA SER A 384 -1.06 -17.61 15.95
C SER A 384 0.32 -17.62 15.29
N ASP A 385 0.55 -16.76 14.31
CA ASP A 385 1.80 -16.70 13.57
C ASP A 385 2.80 -15.79 14.25
N LEU A 386 2.32 -14.76 14.92
CA LEU A 386 3.12 -13.89 15.79
C LEU A 386 3.71 -14.67 16.96
N LEU A 387 2.94 -15.60 17.56
CA LEU A 387 3.42 -16.46 18.63
C LEU A 387 4.57 -17.39 18.25
N LYS A 388 4.67 -17.73 16.96
CA LYS A 388 5.68 -18.66 16.43
C LYS A 388 6.96 -17.96 15.97
N ALA A 389 6.96 -16.64 15.89
CA ALA A 389 8.07 -15.87 15.37
C ALA A 389 8.60 -14.90 16.44
N ASN A 390 9.91 -14.87 16.56
CA ASN A 390 10.58 -13.83 17.34
C ASN A 390 10.83 -12.66 16.40
N PHE A 391 9.92 -11.70 16.38
CA PHE A 391 10.13 -10.45 15.67
C PHE A 391 10.99 -9.50 16.49
N CYS A 392 11.88 -8.82 15.82
CA CYS A 392 12.70 -7.78 16.42
C CYS A 392 12.69 -6.54 15.52
N ASN A 393 12.46 -5.39 16.14
CA ASN A 393 12.69 -4.11 15.50
C ASN A 393 14.16 -3.73 15.73
N GLU A 394 14.98 -3.93 14.70
CA GLU A 394 16.42 -3.65 14.78
C GLU A 394 16.72 -2.12 14.78
N TYR A 395 15.72 -1.28 14.54
CA TYR A 395 15.92 0.17 14.62
C TYR A 395 16.11 0.64 16.08
N ASP A 396 15.31 0.13 16.99
CA ASP A 396 15.37 0.44 18.43
C ASP A 396 15.83 -0.75 19.31
N GLY A 397 16.08 -1.91 18.68
CA GLY A 397 16.55 -3.12 19.35
C GLY A 397 15.50 -3.84 20.18
N LYS A 398 14.24 -3.47 20.04
CA LYS A 398 13.14 -4.09 20.80
C LYS A 398 12.63 -5.36 20.15
N GLU A 399 12.37 -6.35 20.99
CA GLU A 399 11.60 -7.53 20.60
C GLU A 399 10.12 -7.14 20.50
N LEU A 400 9.48 -7.47 19.38
CA LEU A 400 8.08 -7.16 19.13
C LEU A 400 7.17 -8.21 19.70
N PHE A 401 6.22 -7.77 20.52
CA PHE A 401 5.19 -8.61 21.11
C PHE A 401 3.86 -8.46 20.37
N CYS A 402 3.00 -9.48 20.47
CA CYS A 402 1.70 -9.52 19.81
C CYS A 402 0.75 -8.40 20.24
N ASP A 403 1.01 -7.77 21.38
CA ASP A 403 0.10 -6.79 21.96
C ASP A 403 0.05 -5.48 21.18
N ASP A 404 1.07 -5.20 20.39
CA ASP A 404 1.23 -3.94 19.68
C ASP A 404 1.38 -4.07 18.15
N THR A 405 0.82 -5.15 17.58
CA THR A 405 0.97 -5.44 16.16
C THR A 405 0.42 -4.35 15.24
N ILE A 406 -0.58 -3.60 15.69
CA ILE A 406 -1.11 -2.49 14.90
C ILE A 406 -0.11 -1.35 14.88
N GLN A 407 0.43 -0.97 16.03
CA GLN A 407 1.36 0.14 16.16
C GLN A 407 2.74 -0.19 15.59
N GLU A 408 3.23 -1.41 15.84
CA GLU A 408 4.61 -1.80 15.53
C GLU A 408 4.76 -2.46 14.14
N LEU A 409 3.67 -2.95 13.54
CA LEU A 409 3.71 -3.61 12.23
C LEU A 409 2.75 -2.98 11.23
N THR A 410 1.43 -2.88 11.55
CA THR A 410 0.44 -2.47 10.55
C THR A 410 0.59 -0.99 10.18
N TYR A 411 0.71 -0.10 11.14
CA TYR A 411 0.91 1.33 10.86
C TYR A 411 2.24 1.63 10.18
N PRO A 412 3.39 1.13 10.63
CA PRO A 412 4.65 1.28 9.89
C PRO A 412 4.57 0.73 8.46
N TYR A 413 3.88 -0.40 8.26
CA TYR A 413 3.67 -0.97 6.93
C TYR A 413 2.86 -0.03 6.01
N LEU A 414 1.73 0.52 6.50
CA LEU A 414 0.92 1.45 5.72
C LEU A 414 1.65 2.77 5.45
N LYS A 415 2.41 3.30 6.41
CA LYS A 415 3.28 4.46 6.21
C LYS A 415 4.35 4.17 5.15
N ALA A 416 5.01 3.02 5.23
CA ALA A 416 5.99 2.57 4.22
C ALA A 416 5.37 2.44 2.83
N ALA A 417 4.13 1.91 2.75
CA ALA A 417 3.39 1.83 1.50
C ALA A 417 3.13 3.22 0.89
N LEU A 418 2.86 4.22 1.71
CA LEU A 418 2.70 5.61 1.25
C LEU A 418 4.02 6.20 0.73
N PHE A 419 5.16 5.94 1.40
CA PHE A 419 6.48 6.30 0.88
C PHE A 419 6.78 5.59 -0.45
N MET A 420 6.42 4.31 -0.58
CA MET A 420 6.53 3.57 -1.84
C MET A 420 5.64 4.18 -2.93
N MET A 421 4.38 4.47 -2.62
CA MET A 421 3.48 5.13 -3.57
C MET A 421 3.99 6.52 -3.97
N ALA A 422 4.65 7.25 -3.08
CA ALA A 422 5.30 8.51 -3.38
C ALA A 422 6.52 8.33 -4.30
N ALA A 423 7.32 7.29 -4.10
CA ALA A 423 8.46 6.97 -4.97
C ALA A 423 8.01 6.69 -6.42
N PHE A 424 6.85 6.05 -6.59
CA PHE A 424 6.21 5.84 -7.90
C PHE A 424 5.36 7.02 -8.38
N GLY A 425 5.26 8.08 -7.60
CA GLY A 425 4.54 9.29 -7.98
C GLY A 425 3.01 9.22 -7.89
N PHE A 426 2.44 8.21 -7.23
CA PHE A 426 0.97 8.11 -7.05
C PHE A 426 0.44 9.04 -5.97
N VAL A 427 1.26 9.33 -4.97
CA VAL A 427 0.95 10.29 -3.92
C VAL A 427 2.09 11.29 -3.76
N GLU A 428 1.75 12.44 -3.22
CA GLU A 428 2.69 13.38 -2.66
C GLU A 428 2.63 13.29 -1.15
N ILE A 429 3.77 13.25 -0.50
CA ILE A 429 3.91 13.13 0.95
C ILE A 429 4.58 14.34 1.55
N ALA A 430 4.21 14.67 2.78
CA ALA A 430 4.89 15.65 3.61
C ALA A 430 5.38 14.97 4.89
N TYR A 431 6.67 15.09 5.19
CA TYR A 431 7.32 14.37 6.27
C TYR A 431 8.46 15.21 6.89
N LYS A 432 8.79 14.92 8.16
CA LYS A 432 9.93 15.53 8.84
C LYS A 432 11.23 14.88 8.36
N GLU A 433 12.31 15.63 8.34
CA GLU A 433 13.61 15.09 7.92
C GLU A 433 14.15 14.03 8.90
N LYS A 434 13.85 14.18 10.18
CA LYS A 434 14.25 13.27 11.25
C LYS A 434 13.06 12.82 12.09
N PRO A 435 13.06 11.58 12.56
CA PRO A 435 12.02 11.11 13.47
C PRO A 435 12.13 11.78 14.84
N ASP A 436 10.98 11.93 15.50
CA ASP A 436 10.90 12.41 16.88
C ASP A 436 11.51 11.40 17.85
N GLU A 437 11.84 11.85 19.06
CA GLU A 437 12.33 10.96 20.13
C GLU A 437 11.28 9.91 20.48
N GLY A 438 11.69 8.65 20.52
CA GLY A 438 10.81 7.51 20.77
C GLY A 438 10.12 6.93 19.53
N ALA A 439 10.39 7.43 18.35
CA ALA A 439 9.94 6.82 17.10
C ALA A 439 10.50 5.41 16.93
N THR A 440 9.71 4.54 16.30
CA THR A 440 10.09 3.13 16.04
C THR A 440 10.64 2.91 14.64
N SER A 441 10.49 3.90 13.76
CA SER A 441 11.04 3.90 12.42
C SER A 441 11.13 5.30 11.81
N TYR A 442 11.89 5.46 10.72
CA TYR A 442 11.88 6.71 9.94
C TYR A 442 10.53 7.00 9.27
N TYR A 443 9.70 5.99 9.08
CA TYR A 443 8.34 6.20 8.54
C TYR A 443 7.44 6.99 9.50
N ASP A 444 7.79 7.10 10.76
CA ASP A 444 7.06 7.91 11.75
C ASP A 444 7.19 9.41 11.50
N THR A 445 8.11 9.82 10.62
CA THR A 445 8.24 11.20 10.14
C THR A 445 7.09 11.65 9.23
N LEU A 446 6.31 10.71 8.65
CA LEU A 446 5.20 11.01 7.75
C LEU A 446 4.09 11.78 8.48
N ALA A 447 3.70 12.93 7.96
CA ALA A 447 2.68 13.80 8.55
C ALA A 447 1.42 13.92 7.68
N TYR A 448 1.59 14.13 6.37
CA TYR A 448 0.47 14.31 5.44
C TYR A 448 0.71 13.61 4.12
N VAL A 449 -0.39 13.32 3.44
CA VAL A 449 -0.38 12.72 2.10
C VAL A 449 -1.51 13.29 1.25
N ARG A 450 -1.28 13.42 -0.06
CA ARG A 450 -2.34 13.71 -1.05
C ARG A 450 -2.10 12.92 -2.33
N LEU A 451 -3.16 12.68 -3.10
CA LEU A 451 -3.05 12.05 -4.42
C LEU A 451 -2.47 13.03 -5.46
N THR A 452 -1.55 12.55 -6.27
CA THR A 452 -1.06 13.25 -7.46
C THR A 452 -2.02 13.08 -8.64
N ASN A 453 -1.74 13.74 -9.77
CA ASN A 453 -2.47 13.49 -11.01
C ASN A 453 -2.33 12.03 -11.50
N LEU A 454 -1.16 11.42 -11.34
CA LEU A 454 -0.92 10.02 -11.65
C LEU A 454 -1.72 9.10 -10.72
N GLY A 455 -1.76 9.40 -9.42
CA GLY A 455 -2.56 8.65 -8.45
C GLY A 455 -4.06 8.70 -8.74
N LEU A 456 -4.57 9.88 -9.08
CA LEU A 456 -5.97 10.06 -9.50
C LEU A 456 -6.31 9.25 -10.76
N TYR A 457 -5.37 9.18 -11.71
CA TYR A 457 -5.52 8.35 -12.90
C TYR A 457 -5.46 6.86 -12.58
N ALA A 458 -4.50 6.45 -11.78
CA ALA A 458 -4.31 5.04 -11.37
C ALA A 458 -5.54 4.49 -10.61
N LEU A 459 -6.14 5.29 -9.72
CA LEU A 459 -7.38 4.93 -9.01
C LEU A 459 -8.65 5.03 -9.87
N GLY A 460 -8.53 5.43 -11.15
CA GLY A 460 -9.65 5.57 -12.07
C GLY A 460 -10.61 6.74 -11.75
N ILE A 461 -10.15 7.72 -10.98
CA ILE A 461 -10.88 8.96 -10.70
C ILE A 461 -10.80 9.87 -11.93
N LYS A 462 -9.61 10.00 -12.51
CA LYS A 462 -9.39 10.67 -13.81
C LYS A 462 -9.33 9.65 -14.92
N ARG A 463 -9.96 9.94 -16.07
CA ARG A 463 -9.97 9.06 -17.24
C ARG A 463 -8.69 9.13 -18.07
N LYS A 464 -8.00 10.27 -18.02
CA LYS A 464 -6.74 10.52 -18.75
C LYS A 464 -5.72 11.11 -17.82
N TYR A 465 -4.49 10.70 -18.00
CA TYR A 465 -3.34 11.31 -17.35
C TYR A 465 -2.68 12.30 -18.32
N VAL A 466 -2.41 13.49 -17.82
CA VAL A 466 -1.62 14.49 -18.54
C VAL A 466 -0.45 14.81 -17.64
N ARG A 467 0.75 14.44 -18.08
CA ARG A 467 1.99 14.76 -17.37
C ARG A 467 2.12 16.29 -17.25
N THR A 468 2.31 16.77 -16.05
CA THR A 468 2.69 18.16 -15.84
C THR A 468 4.14 18.28 -16.33
N LYS A 469 4.36 18.88 -17.49
CA LYS A 469 5.72 19.17 -17.92
C LYS A 469 6.34 20.13 -16.91
N GLU A 470 7.44 19.70 -16.29
CA GLU A 470 8.31 20.66 -15.62
C GLU A 470 8.74 21.71 -16.65
N ALA A 471 8.91 22.94 -16.22
CA ALA A 471 9.43 24.02 -17.08
C ALA A 471 10.63 23.49 -17.87
N ASP A 472 10.68 23.78 -19.18
CA ASP A 472 11.67 23.25 -20.13
C ASP A 472 13.11 23.34 -19.61
N ILE A 473 13.51 22.38 -18.80
CA ILE A 473 14.91 22.23 -18.39
C ILE A 473 15.60 21.53 -19.56
N HIS A 474 16.42 22.28 -20.25
CA HIS A 474 17.31 21.73 -21.26
C HIS A 474 18.43 20.95 -20.58
N TYR A 475 18.29 19.65 -20.54
CA TYR A 475 19.29 18.76 -19.94
C TYR A 475 20.52 18.55 -20.84
N PHE A 476 20.34 18.68 -22.15
CA PHE A 476 21.38 18.44 -23.14
C PHE A 476 21.44 19.52 -24.19
N GLU A 477 22.64 19.76 -24.71
CA GLU A 477 22.92 20.56 -25.89
C GLU A 477 23.54 19.67 -26.96
N LEU A 478 22.99 19.70 -28.17
CA LEU A 478 23.53 19.00 -29.33
C LEU A 478 24.48 19.92 -30.10
N ASP A 479 25.70 19.46 -30.31
CA ASP A 479 26.66 20.17 -31.15
C ASP A 479 26.18 20.18 -32.61
N THR A 480 26.21 21.34 -33.26
CA THR A 480 25.70 21.58 -34.60
C THR A 480 26.64 21.12 -35.73
N GLU A 481 27.90 20.87 -35.42
CA GLU A 481 28.92 20.44 -36.38
C GLU A 481 29.33 18.99 -36.18
N ARG A 482 29.36 18.54 -34.91
CA ARG A 482 29.84 17.23 -34.49
C ARG A 482 28.72 16.45 -33.85
N LEU A 483 28.79 15.14 -33.90
CA LEU A 483 27.83 14.27 -33.17
C LEU A 483 28.25 14.15 -31.71
N ILE A 484 28.21 15.27 -30.99
CA ILE A 484 28.54 15.37 -29.58
C ILE A 484 27.32 15.89 -28.81
N ILE A 485 27.02 15.23 -27.72
CA ILE A 485 25.98 15.62 -26.74
C ILE A 485 26.72 16.19 -25.54
N LYS A 486 26.33 17.37 -25.10
CA LYS A 486 26.83 18.01 -23.88
C LYS A 486 25.76 18.00 -22.82
N SER A 487 26.06 17.49 -21.63
CA SER A 487 25.18 17.57 -20.46
C SER A 487 25.30 18.96 -19.84
N LEU A 488 24.17 19.69 -19.72
CA LEU A 488 24.13 21.08 -19.22
C LEU A 488 23.95 21.15 -17.71
N VAL A 489 23.39 20.10 -17.11
CA VAL A 489 23.02 20.06 -15.70
C VAL A 489 23.91 19.06 -14.95
N ASP A 490 24.35 19.43 -13.75
CA ASP A 490 25.04 18.48 -12.86
C ASP A 490 24.04 17.44 -12.33
N ASN A 491 24.44 16.20 -12.28
CA ASN A 491 23.59 15.04 -11.92
C ASN A 491 22.35 14.92 -12.83
N ASN A 492 22.55 15.11 -14.13
CA ASN A 492 21.51 14.94 -15.13
C ASN A 492 20.91 13.52 -15.08
N PRO A 493 19.61 13.38 -14.80
CA PRO A 493 18.99 12.06 -14.67
C PRO A 493 19.01 11.23 -15.95
N TYR A 494 19.09 11.89 -17.11
CA TYR A 494 19.13 11.23 -18.42
C TYR A 494 20.54 10.85 -18.88
N GLU A 495 21.57 11.18 -18.10
CA GLU A 495 22.96 10.93 -18.51
C GLU A 495 23.26 9.44 -18.67
N SER A 496 22.62 8.58 -17.85
CA SER A 496 22.72 7.12 -17.95
C SER A 496 22.21 6.57 -19.29
N LEU A 497 21.25 7.24 -19.92
CA LEU A 497 20.71 6.84 -21.23
C LEU A 497 21.75 6.95 -22.35
N LEU A 498 22.71 7.89 -22.20
CA LEU A 498 23.76 8.09 -23.19
C LEU A 498 24.71 6.90 -23.27
N GLY A 499 24.84 6.11 -22.18
CA GLY A 499 25.71 4.93 -22.15
C GLY A 499 25.41 3.87 -23.20
N ASN A 500 24.15 3.80 -23.66
CA ASN A 500 23.70 2.86 -24.68
C ASN A 500 23.75 3.44 -26.11
N MET A 501 24.07 4.73 -26.29
CA MET A 501 23.98 5.44 -27.56
C MET A 501 25.25 6.21 -27.92
N ALA A 502 26.07 6.53 -26.91
CA ALA A 502 27.22 7.41 -27.07
C ALA A 502 28.40 6.93 -26.21
N THR A 503 29.59 7.36 -26.58
CA THR A 503 30.83 7.09 -25.82
C THR A 503 31.23 8.36 -25.09
N ALA A 504 31.45 8.28 -23.77
CA ALA A 504 31.90 9.42 -22.97
C ALA A 504 33.31 9.87 -23.41
N ILE A 505 33.44 11.16 -23.74
CA ILE A 505 34.73 11.79 -24.04
C ILE A 505 35.27 12.48 -22.77
N SER A 506 34.36 13.08 -22.01
CA SER A 506 34.65 13.73 -20.72
C SER A 506 33.46 13.58 -19.79
N LYS A 507 33.56 14.15 -18.59
CA LYS A 507 32.54 14.06 -17.55
C LYS A 507 31.14 14.57 -18.00
N LYS A 508 31.08 15.49 -18.98
CA LYS A 508 29.85 16.10 -19.47
C LYS A 508 29.70 16.05 -21.00
N MET A 509 30.56 15.34 -21.72
CA MET A 509 30.55 15.29 -23.17
C MET A 509 30.55 13.85 -23.68
N TYR A 510 29.65 13.56 -24.60
CA TYR A 510 29.41 12.23 -25.15
C TYR A 510 29.45 12.28 -26.68
N LYS A 511 30.24 11.42 -27.30
CA LYS A 511 30.33 11.29 -28.76
C LYS A 511 29.43 10.18 -29.25
N VAL A 512 28.56 10.49 -30.21
CA VAL A 512 27.74 9.51 -30.91
C VAL A 512 28.44 9.07 -32.19
N SER A 513 28.51 7.78 -32.42
CA SER A 513 29.00 7.15 -33.64
C SER A 513 27.98 6.12 -34.12
N TYR A 514 28.14 5.64 -35.38
CA TYR A 514 27.30 4.56 -35.85
C TYR A 514 27.43 3.31 -34.99
N GLU A 515 28.65 2.98 -34.54
CA GLU A 515 28.92 1.83 -33.69
C GLU A 515 28.23 1.97 -32.33
N SER A 516 28.44 3.09 -31.65
CA SER A 516 27.85 3.31 -30.31
C SER A 516 26.33 3.40 -30.37
N PHE A 517 25.75 4.02 -31.42
CA PHE A 517 24.30 4.16 -31.54
C PHE A 517 23.60 2.85 -31.92
N LEU A 518 24.22 2.03 -32.77
CA LEU A 518 23.65 0.75 -33.21
C LEU A 518 23.96 -0.42 -32.28
N ASN A 519 24.76 -0.21 -31.25
CA ASN A 519 25.04 -1.23 -30.25
C ASN A 519 23.74 -1.76 -29.62
N GLY A 520 23.57 -3.09 -29.62
CA GLY A 520 22.38 -3.76 -29.10
C GLY A 520 21.14 -3.72 -30.01
N CYS A 521 21.22 -3.14 -31.22
CA CYS A 521 20.12 -3.16 -32.17
C CYS A 521 20.23 -4.36 -33.12
N GLU A 522 19.27 -5.26 -33.08
CA GLU A 522 19.20 -6.43 -33.97
C GLU A 522 18.21 -6.23 -35.11
N LYS A 523 17.18 -5.42 -34.91
CA LYS A 523 16.07 -5.19 -35.84
C LYS A 523 15.89 -3.70 -36.16
N LEU A 524 15.26 -3.41 -37.29
CA LEU A 524 14.91 -2.04 -37.67
C LEU A 524 13.99 -1.37 -36.66
N GLN A 525 13.16 -2.15 -35.97
CA GLN A 525 12.28 -1.65 -34.93
C GLN A 525 13.08 -1.12 -33.74
N ASP A 526 14.16 -1.80 -33.33
CA ASP A 526 15.03 -1.38 -32.23
C ASP A 526 15.69 -0.03 -32.55
N ILE A 527 16.11 0.15 -33.81
CA ILE A 527 16.70 1.39 -34.31
C ILE A 527 15.67 2.54 -34.26
N ASN A 528 14.44 2.29 -34.71
CA ASN A 528 13.39 3.31 -34.68
C ASN A 528 13.05 3.69 -33.23
N SER A 529 12.84 2.72 -32.36
CA SER A 529 12.59 2.96 -30.93
C SER A 529 13.72 3.79 -30.29
N LYS A 530 14.98 3.51 -30.65
CA LYS A 530 16.14 4.23 -30.15
C LYS A 530 16.24 5.67 -30.68
N ILE A 531 15.83 5.91 -31.93
CA ILE A 531 15.73 7.26 -32.50
C ILE A 531 14.59 8.04 -31.86
N ASP A 532 13.44 7.43 -31.68
CA ASP A 532 12.28 8.07 -31.06
C ASP A 532 12.58 8.42 -29.60
N PHE A 533 13.24 7.51 -28.88
CA PHE A 533 13.74 7.73 -27.54
C PHE A 533 14.77 8.90 -27.48
N PHE A 534 15.70 8.95 -28.42
CA PHE A 534 16.65 10.08 -28.51
C PHE A 534 15.92 11.41 -28.66
N LYS A 535 14.90 11.47 -29.51
CA LYS A 535 14.10 12.67 -29.74
C LYS A 535 13.26 13.07 -28.53
N GLU A 536 12.77 12.09 -27.82
CA GLU A 536 11.92 12.33 -26.65
C GLU A 536 12.72 12.85 -25.45
N TYR A 537 13.88 12.25 -25.17
CA TYR A 537 14.61 12.48 -23.92
C TYR A 537 15.87 13.35 -24.06
N ILE A 538 16.46 13.42 -25.26
CA ILE A 538 17.73 14.14 -25.48
C ILE A 538 17.54 15.43 -26.25
N SER A 539 16.64 15.45 -27.23
CA SER A 539 16.37 16.64 -28.03
C SER A 539 14.88 16.80 -28.30
N SER A 540 14.23 17.62 -27.46
CA SER A 540 12.81 17.99 -27.66
C SER A 540 12.60 19.07 -28.71
N GLN A 541 13.68 19.62 -29.29
CA GLN A 541 13.65 20.63 -30.33
C GLN A 541 13.94 20.02 -31.72
N ASP A 542 13.78 20.82 -32.77
CA ASP A 542 14.20 20.42 -34.10
C ASP A 542 15.69 20.04 -34.12
N LEU A 543 15.95 18.85 -34.66
CA LEU A 543 17.31 18.31 -34.69
C LEU A 543 18.19 19.17 -35.61
N PRO A 544 19.43 19.52 -35.20
CA PRO A 544 20.42 20.11 -36.09
C PRO A 544 20.65 19.25 -37.35
N ASP A 545 20.98 19.88 -38.46
CA ASP A 545 21.11 19.21 -39.77
C ASP A 545 22.05 18.00 -39.78
N ASN A 546 23.16 18.07 -39.07
CA ASN A 546 24.10 16.97 -38.91
C ASN A 546 23.48 15.76 -38.21
N TRP A 547 22.65 15.96 -37.21
CA TRP A 547 21.92 14.92 -36.48
C TRP A 547 20.79 14.33 -37.34
N ALA A 548 20.03 15.19 -38.00
CA ALA A 548 18.97 14.75 -38.93
C ALA A 548 19.56 13.89 -40.03
N LYS A 549 20.72 14.29 -40.61
CA LYS A 549 21.44 13.53 -41.59
C LYS A 549 21.92 12.18 -41.05
N PHE A 550 22.50 12.16 -39.85
CA PHE A 550 22.95 10.94 -39.20
C PHE A 550 21.83 9.90 -39.03
N PHE A 551 20.68 10.31 -38.50
CA PHE A 551 19.55 9.40 -38.35
C PHE A 551 18.94 8.95 -39.68
N ASN A 552 18.89 9.84 -40.65
CA ASN A 552 18.44 9.48 -42.00
C ASN A 552 19.40 8.47 -42.69
N ASP A 553 20.70 8.64 -42.48
CA ASP A 553 21.70 7.71 -43.02
C ASP A 553 21.59 6.33 -42.35
N ILE A 554 21.36 6.26 -41.04
CA ILE A 554 21.06 5.00 -40.36
C ILE A 554 19.83 4.34 -40.95
N LYS A 555 18.70 5.06 -41.06
CA LYS A 555 17.46 4.53 -41.60
C LYS A 555 17.61 4.06 -43.06
N LYS A 556 18.45 4.72 -43.86
CA LYS A 556 18.72 4.31 -45.26
C LYS A 556 19.60 3.08 -45.33
N ARG A 557 20.63 2.96 -44.48
CA ARG A 557 21.62 1.86 -44.54
C ARG A 557 21.13 0.59 -43.83
N CYS A 558 20.39 0.73 -42.76
CA CYS A 558 19.86 -0.39 -41.97
C CYS A 558 18.52 -0.90 -42.53
N LYS A 559 18.37 -0.99 -43.82
CA LYS A 559 17.19 -1.64 -44.42
C LYS A 559 17.30 -3.15 -44.23
N PRO A 560 16.19 -3.85 -43.92
CA PRO A 560 16.22 -5.30 -43.84
C PRO A 560 16.75 -5.89 -45.13
N MET A 561 17.68 -6.83 -45.01
CA MET A 561 18.18 -7.56 -46.17
C MET A 561 17.00 -8.26 -46.86
N LYS A 562 16.73 -7.90 -48.08
CA LYS A 562 15.74 -8.62 -48.87
C LYS A 562 16.37 -9.94 -49.30
N ALA A 563 15.64 -11.03 -49.16
CA ALA A 563 16.07 -12.31 -49.73
C ALA A 563 16.45 -12.10 -51.22
N PRO A 564 17.62 -12.53 -51.64
CA PRO A 564 18.02 -12.34 -53.02
C PRO A 564 17.01 -13.01 -53.95
N LYS A 565 16.61 -12.32 -55.02
CA LYS A 565 15.70 -12.89 -56.02
C LYS A 565 16.32 -14.09 -56.75
N LYS A 566 17.64 -14.23 -56.69
CA LYS A 566 18.41 -15.36 -57.22
C LYS A 566 18.90 -16.22 -56.06
N LYS A 567 18.83 -17.52 -56.23
CA LYS A 567 19.48 -18.46 -55.30
C LYS A 567 20.95 -18.50 -55.66
N TYR A 568 21.79 -18.30 -54.66
CA TYR A 568 23.24 -18.44 -54.75
C TYR A 568 23.66 -19.71 -54.04
N SER A 569 24.62 -20.42 -54.61
CA SER A 569 25.28 -21.56 -53.95
C SER A 569 26.57 -21.09 -53.29
N LEU A 570 26.77 -21.44 -52.05
CA LEU A 570 27.99 -21.15 -51.33
C LEU A 570 29.01 -22.23 -51.69
N LEU A 571 30.12 -21.83 -52.33
CA LEU A 571 31.24 -22.70 -52.62
C LEU A 571 32.43 -22.29 -51.71
N GLN A 572 32.87 -23.22 -50.91
CA GLN A 572 34.08 -23.06 -50.14
C GLN A 572 35.27 -23.57 -50.97
N ILE A 573 36.18 -22.68 -51.29
CA ILE A 573 37.40 -23.04 -52.00
C ILE A 573 38.49 -23.26 -50.94
N PRO A 574 39.29 -24.36 -51.04
CA PRO A 574 40.39 -24.59 -50.17
C PRO A 574 41.36 -23.39 -50.15
N THR A 575 41.82 -23.01 -48.94
CA THR A 575 42.67 -21.82 -48.76
C THR A 575 44.07 -21.97 -49.36
N ASP A 576 44.48 -23.17 -49.65
CA ASP A 576 45.73 -23.55 -50.27
C ASP A 576 45.66 -23.56 -51.81
N ASP A 577 44.47 -23.62 -52.40
CA ASP A 577 44.28 -23.58 -53.87
C ASP A 577 44.20 -22.13 -54.40
N LYS A 578 45.36 -21.47 -54.41
CA LYS A 578 45.50 -20.08 -54.85
C LYS A 578 45.26 -19.91 -56.37
N GLU A 579 45.51 -20.93 -57.15
CA GLU A 579 45.26 -20.90 -58.62
C GLU A 579 43.77 -20.88 -58.89
N LEU A 580 43.01 -21.76 -58.28
CA LEU A 580 41.55 -21.80 -58.45
C LEU A 580 40.89 -20.50 -57.95
N GLN A 581 41.35 -19.95 -56.83
CA GLN A 581 40.88 -18.65 -56.32
C GLN A 581 41.20 -17.53 -57.33
N HIS A 582 42.37 -17.54 -57.92
CA HIS A 582 42.77 -16.53 -58.89
C HIS A 582 41.92 -16.63 -60.19
N ILE A 583 41.72 -17.85 -60.70
CA ILE A 583 40.88 -18.09 -61.88
C ILE A 583 39.47 -17.62 -61.67
N ILE A 584 38.84 -17.97 -60.56
CA ILE A 584 37.46 -17.58 -60.24
C ILE A 584 37.30 -16.06 -60.11
N LEU A 585 38.29 -15.36 -59.60
CA LEU A 585 38.24 -13.91 -59.41
C LEU A 585 38.66 -13.11 -60.67
N THR A 586 39.41 -13.71 -61.60
CA THR A 586 39.95 -13.00 -62.77
C THR A 586 39.29 -13.36 -64.10
N ASP A 587 38.71 -14.57 -64.25
CA ASP A 587 38.03 -14.97 -65.44
C ASP A 587 36.77 -14.16 -65.66
N PRO A 588 36.65 -13.43 -66.81
CA PRO A 588 35.48 -12.56 -67.09
C PRO A 588 34.16 -13.31 -67.14
N THR A 589 34.19 -14.59 -67.51
CA THR A 589 33.00 -15.43 -67.68
C THR A 589 32.46 -15.87 -66.29
N ILE A 590 33.34 -16.29 -65.44
CA ILE A 590 33.00 -16.76 -64.09
C ILE A 590 32.66 -15.58 -63.15
N ARG A 591 33.41 -14.49 -63.22
CA ARG A 591 33.24 -13.29 -62.42
C ARG A 591 31.83 -12.69 -62.52
N LYS A 592 31.14 -12.85 -63.65
CA LYS A 592 29.76 -12.37 -63.83
C LYS A 592 28.75 -13.07 -62.87
N TYR A 593 29.08 -14.26 -62.45
CA TYR A 593 28.21 -15.11 -61.62
C TYR A 593 28.69 -15.25 -60.19
N THR A 594 29.81 -14.64 -59.82
CA THR A 594 30.41 -14.76 -58.49
C THR A 594 30.34 -13.46 -57.71
N LEU A 595 30.09 -13.57 -56.39
CA LEU A 595 30.15 -12.49 -55.40
C LEU A 595 31.17 -12.86 -54.33
N LYS A 596 32.17 -11.98 -54.15
CA LYS A 596 33.15 -12.16 -53.07
C LYS A 596 32.59 -11.64 -51.76
N ALA A 597 32.53 -12.49 -50.74
CA ALA A 597 32.27 -12.12 -49.38
C ALA A 597 33.51 -12.50 -48.51
N GLU A 598 33.68 -11.90 -47.34
CA GLU A 598 34.79 -12.19 -46.46
C GLU A 598 34.92 -13.69 -46.21
N GLY A 599 36.02 -14.28 -46.68
CA GLY A 599 36.31 -15.72 -46.52
C GLY A 599 35.52 -16.69 -47.41
N PHE A 600 34.61 -16.18 -48.30
CA PHE A 600 33.77 -17.02 -49.13
C PHE A 600 33.61 -16.42 -50.53
N ILE A 601 33.37 -17.28 -51.52
CA ILE A 601 32.92 -16.89 -52.85
C ILE A 601 31.51 -17.45 -53.06
N LEU A 602 30.56 -16.57 -53.32
CA LEU A 602 29.17 -16.93 -53.61
C LEU A 602 28.99 -17.09 -55.14
N LEU A 603 28.47 -18.22 -55.56
CA LEU A 603 28.10 -18.53 -56.97
C LEU A 603 26.60 -18.38 -57.15
#